data_d1d5d7d0f31959a602a71db1d5798ef1
#
_entry.id   d1d5d7d0f31959a602a71db1d5798ef1
#
_cell.length_a   1.000
_cell.length_b   1.000
_cell.length_c   1.000
_cell.angle_alpha   90.00
_cell.angle_beta   90.00
_cell.angle_gamma   90.00
#
_symmetry.space_group_name_H-M   'P 1'
#
loop_
_entity.id
_entity.type
_entity.pdbx_description
1 polymer ?
#
loop_
_entity_poly.entity_id
_entity_poly.type
_entity_poly.pdbx_seq_one_letter_code
_entity_poly.pdbx_strand_id
1 'polypeptide(L)'
;MPEKKHDTKIIVISNNKGGVAKSTTCTSIAHLAGKKGYRILVIDLDTQMNASELLGYPPRSKNSAGKPYPSVADYLSTFFEEDYDYPDVKKYILDTPYENVDVMLGSFKMQSEFEQSLKTASLENGDLMEHLFVDIKQLNKYDLVFIDTPPHLGVHVTSAFRFADYLIATTDPDKMGVEGVVKVCSYIQKREKKRLPVAQIAGVIFCKVDERNLLGKAIPIYVEQLNAMSIPAFMTVIPISVDVSKSRTLSKPVTEVFPSSKVTKKYKLVLEELEGILNE
;
A
#
# COMPACT_ATOMS: atom_id res chain seq x y z
N MET A 1 26.56 11.15 18.07
CA MET A 1 25.78 12.07 17.23
C MET A 1 24.33 11.79 17.54
N PRO A 2 23.45 12.79 17.73
CA PRO A 2 22.03 12.50 17.89
C PRO A 2 21.56 11.79 16.61
N GLU A 3 20.90 10.63 16.77
CA GLU A 3 20.27 9.93 15.66
C GLU A 3 19.32 10.89 14.96
N LYS A 4 19.47 11.02 13.63
CA LYS A 4 18.60 11.85 12.82
C LYS A 4 17.19 11.26 12.93
N LYS A 5 16.29 11.93 13.61
CA LYS A 5 14.91 11.49 13.74
C LYS A 5 14.32 11.42 12.34
N HIS A 6 14.00 10.22 11.85
CA HIS A 6 13.35 10.06 10.55
C HIS A 6 11.89 10.46 10.68
N ASP A 7 11.45 11.36 9.81
CA ASP A 7 10.03 11.68 9.64
C ASP A 7 9.40 10.63 8.72
N THR A 8 9.15 9.43 9.26
CA THR A 8 8.56 8.30 8.52
C THR A 8 7.23 8.69 7.92
N LYS A 9 7.10 8.66 6.60
CA LYS A 9 5.83 8.88 5.89
C LYS A 9 5.15 7.55 5.58
N ILE A 10 3.86 7.45 5.94
CA ILE A 10 3.03 6.27 5.70
C ILE A 10 2.09 6.56 4.54
N ILE A 11 2.15 5.73 3.49
CA ILE A 11 1.45 5.92 2.23
C ILE A 11 0.60 4.70 1.95
N VAL A 12 -0.72 4.88 1.90
CA VAL A 12 -1.67 3.79 1.56
C VAL A 12 -1.92 3.77 0.07
N ILE A 13 -1.83 2.59 -0.55
CA ILE A 13 -2.20 2.37 -1.95
C ILE A 13 -3.52 1.60 -1.99
N SER A 14 -4.58 2.22 -2.54
CA SER A 14 -5.93 1.68 -2.45
C SER A 14 -6.80 1.94 -3.69
N ASN A 15 -7.80 1.10 -3.84
CA ASN A 15 -9.00 1.30 -4.67
C ASN A 15 -10.05 0.26 -4.25
N ASN A 16 -11.33 0.61 -4.32
CA ASN A 16 -12.44 -0.29 -4.05
C ASN A 16 -12.78 -1.20 -5.26
N LYS A 17 -11.82 -1.42 -6.17
CA LYS A 17 -11.90 -2.35 -7.30
C LYS A 17 -10.71 -3.31 -7.27
N GLY A 18 -10.97 -4.59 -7.56
CA GLY A 18 -9.92 -5.59 -7.72
C GLY A 18 -9.17 -5.43 -9.04
N GLY A 19 -7.92 -5.86 -9.07
CA GLY A 19 -7.14 -5.95 -10.30
C GLY A 19 -6.63 -4.63 -10.88
N VAL A 20 -6.72 -3.51 -10.19
CA VAL A 20 -6.27 -2.16 -10.66
C VAL A 20 -4.80 -1.84 -10.34
N ALA A 21 -3.96 -2.85 -10.29
CA ALA A 21 -2.51 -2.75 -10.11
C ALA A 21 -2.02 -2.22 -8.74
N LYS A 22 -2.81 -2.29 -7.64
CA LYS A 22 -2.40 -1.84 -6.30
C LYS A 22 -1.06 -2.46 -5.88
N SER A 23 -1.00 -3.78 -5.69
CA SER A 23 0.20 -4.50 -5.24
C SER A 23 1.38 -4.33 -6.19
N THR A 24 1.13 -4.31 -7.51
CA THR A 24 2.17 -4.06 -8.51
C THR A 24 2.75 -2.65 -8.37
N THR A 25 1.92 -1.65 -8.17
CA THR A 25 2.35 -0.25 -7.96
C THR A 25 3.09 -0.12 -6.63
N CYS A 26 2.54 -0.67 -5.55
CA CYS A 26 3.14 -0.69 -4.23
C CYS A 26 4.57 -1.24 -4.27
N THR A 27 4.74 -2.46 -4.75
CA THR A 27 6.04 -3.13 -4.78
C THR A 27 7.01 -2.52 -5.79
N SER A 28 6.52 -1.97 -6.91
CA SER A 28 7.36 -1.31 -7.91
C SER A 28 7.94 0.00 -7.39
N ILE A 29 7.13 0.83 -6.73
CA ILE A 29 7.59 2.09 -6.14
C ILE A 29 8.52 1.79 -4.95
N ALA A 30 8.14 0.85 -4.07
CA ALA A 30 8.96 0.44 -2.94
C ALA A 30 10.36 -0.03 -3.37
N HIS A 31 10.44 -0.92 -4.36
CA HIS A 31 11.70 -1.41 -4.91
C HIS A 31 12.56 -0.29 -5.51
N LEU A 32 11.98 0.63 -6.28
CA LEU A 32 12.71 1.76 -6.87
C LEU A 32 13.20 2.74 -5.80
N ALA A 33 12.38 3.02 -4.79
CA ALA A 33 12.74 3.89 -3.68
C ALA A 33 13.88 3.27 -2.84
N GLY A 34 13.82 1.95 -2.57
CA GLY A 34 14.91 1.22 -1.91
C GLY A 34 16.22 1.31 -2.68
N LYS A 35 16.20 1.11 -3.99
CA LYS A 35 17.38 1.30 -4.88
C LYS A 35 17.90 2.73 -4.90
N LYS A 36 17.07 3.71 -4.60
CA LYS A 36 17.45 5.14 -4.50
C LYS A 36 18.05 5.48 -3.12
N GLY A 37 18.02 4.53 -2.18
CA GLY A 37 18.60 4.66 -0.85
C GLY A 37 17.62 4.98 0.27
N TYR A 38 16.30 5.06 -0.01
CA TYR A 38 15.28 5.15 1.04
C TYR A 38 15.15 3.82 1.77
N ARG A 39 14.96 3.86 3.08
CA ARG A 39 14.63 2.68 3.88
C ARG A 39 13.11 2.49 3.87
N ILE A 40 12.69 1.38 3.33
CA ILE A 40 11.29 1.10 2.99
C ILE A 40 10.76 -0.04 3.86
N LEU A 41 9.52 0.11 4.35
CA LEU A 41 8.70 -0.99 4.82
C LEU A 41 7.46 -1.11 3.92
N VAL A 42 7.16 -2.32 3.48
CA VAL A 42 5.87 -2.63 2.84
C VAL A 42 5.02 -3.41 3.84
N ILE A 43 3.75 -2.99 4.02
CA ILE A 43 2.76 -3.70 4.83
C ILE A 43 1.67 -4.20 3.89
N ASP A 44 1.50 -5.52 3.82
CA ASP A 44 0.48 -6.16 3.00
C ASP A 44 -0.79 -6.42 3.83
N LEU A 45 -1.87 -5.71 3.54
CA LEU A 45 -3.18 -5.90 4.20
C LEU A 45 -4.15 -6.75 3.35
N ASP A 46 -3.71 -7.25 2.20
CA ASP A 46 -4.57 -8.08 1.33
C ASP A 46 -4.48 -9.57 1.72
N THR A 47 -5.63 -10.20 1.88
CA THR A 47 -5.72 -11.67 2.09
C THR A 47 -5.13 -12.48 0.94
N GLN A 48 -4.99 -11.89 -0.25
CA GLN A 48 -4.36 -12.52 -1.41
C GLN A 48 -2.84 -12.52 -1.35
N MET A 49 -2.24 -11.72 -0.44
CA MET A 49 -0.80 -11.65 -0.19
C MET A 49 0.05 -11.34 -1.45
N ASN A 50 -0.51 -10.58 -2.40
CA ASN A 50 0.18 -10.30 -3.67
C ASN A 50 1.45 -9.46 -3.50
N ALA A 51 1.46 -8.49 -2.58
CA ALA A 51 2.66 -7.70 -2.29
C ALA A 51 3.71 -8.56 -1.58
N SER A 52 3.30 -9.38 -0.61
CA SER A 52 4.15 -10.34 0.08
C SER A 52 4.85 -11.29 -0.91
N GLU A 53 4.09 -11.87 -1.84
CA GLU A 53 4.62 -12.78 -2.86
C GLU A 53 5.67 -12.08 -3.76
N LEU A 54 5.36 -10.88 -4.25
CA LEU A 54 6.28 -10.11 -5.10
C LEU A 54 7.56 -9.71 -4.35
N LEU A 55 7.52 -9.65 -3.02
CA LEU A 55 8.66 -9.32 -2.18
C LEU A 55 9.42 -10.56 -1.64
N GLY A 56 9.14 -11.75 -2.19
CA GLY A 56 9.91 -12.97 -1.93
C GLY A 56 9.28 -13.93 -0.94
N TYR A 57 8.02 -13.67 -0.52
CA TYR A 57 7.30 -14.53 0.43
C TYR A 57 5.99 -15.06 -0.17
N PRO A 58 6.05 -16.13 -0.99
CA PRO A 58 4.86 -16.75 -1.56
C PRO A 58 3.87 -17.18 -0.48
N PRO A 59 2.56 -17.16 -0.74
CA PRO A 59 1.55 -17.63 0.19
C PRO A 59 1.87 -19.05 0.70
N ARG A 60 1.67 -19.28 2.02
CA ARG A 60 1.98 -20.53 2.72
C ARG A 60 3.46 -20.90 2.76
N SER A 61 4.38 -20.01 2.41
CA SER A 61 5.81 -20.23 2.63
C SER A 61 6.11 -20.42 4.12
N LYS A 62 7.18 -21.15 4.41
CA LYS A 62 7.60 -21.48 5.77
C LYS A 62 9.06 -21.13 5.96
N ASN A 63 9.42 -20.79 7.19
CA ASN A 63 10.79 -20.55 7.58
C ASN A 63 11.59 -21.88 7.66
N SER A 64 12.87 -21.79 7.97
CA SER A 64 13.78 -22.95 8.09
C SER A 64 13.36 -23.96 9.16
N ALA A 65 12.56 -23.55 10.14
CA ALA A 65 11.99 -24.43 11.17
C ALA A 65 10.65 -25.06 10.76
N GLY A 66 10.20 -24.89 9.49
CA GLY A 66 8.93 -25.41 8.98
C GLY A 66 7.69 -24.68 9.50
N LYS A 67 7.83 -23.54 10.18
CA LYS A 67 6.73 -22.74 10.70
C LYS A 67 6.36 -21.64 9.71
N PRO A 68 5.07 -21.20 9.65
CA PRO A 68 4.68 -20.01 8.90
C PRO A 68 5.50 -18.80 9.33
N TYR A 69 5.76 -17.91 8.40
CA TYR A 69 6.31 -16.60 8.74
C TYR A 69 5.29 -15.76 9.49
N PRO A 70 5.72 -14.90 10.43
CA PRO A 70 4.82 -13.97 11.11
C PRO A 70 4.25 -12.96 10.14
N SER A 71 3.04 -12.50 10.41
CA SER A 71 2.28 -11.59 9.54
C SER A 71 1.71 -10.40 10.32
N VAL A 72 1.18 -9.41 9.61
CA VAL A 72 0.44 -8.29 10.22
C VAL A 72 -0.77 -8.77 11.02
N ALA A 73 -1.43 -9.84 10.56
CA ALA A 73 -2.55 -10.44 11.31
C ALA A 73 -2.09 -11.03 12.65
N ASP A 74 -0.90 -11.64 12.71
CA ASP A 74 -0.37 -12.20 13.95
C ASP A 74 -0.01 -11.08 14.94
N TYR A 75 0.53 -9.95 14.48
CA TYR A 75 0.74 -8.76 15.31
C TYR A 75 -0.58 -8.25 15.89
N LEU A 76 -1.58 -8.01 15.04
CA LEU A 76 -2.88 -7.49 15.45
C LEU A 76 -3.66 -8.46 16.35
N SER A 77 -3.53 -9.79 16.12
CA SER A 77 -4.19 -10.81 16.93
C SER A 77 -3.69 -10.85 18.37
N THR A 78 -2.49 -10.37 18.66
CA THR A 78 -1.98 -10.31 20.03
C THR A 78 -2.90 -9.50 20.94
N PHE A 79 -3.56 -8.47 20.42
CA PHE A 79 -4.49 -7.62 21.17
C PHE A 79 -5.90 -8.21 21.33
N PHE A 80 -6.15 -9.44 20.85
CA PHE A 80 -7.47 -10.08 21.00
C PHE A 80 -7.60 -10.85 22.32
N GLU A 81 -6.49 -11.07 23.01
CA GLU A 81 -6.44 -11.74 24.30
C GLU A 81 -6.57 -10.71 25.44
N GLU A 82 -7.27 -11.05 26.54
CA GLU A 82 -7.45 -10.13 27.68
C GLU A 82 -6.13 -9.79 28.38
N ASP A 83 -5.27 -10.82 28.55
CA ASP A 83 -3.95 -10.70 29.20
C ASP A 83 -2.84 -10.86 28.15
N TYR A 84 -2.66 -9.86 27.27
CA TYR A 84 -1.60 -9.91 26.27
C TYR A 84 -0.32 -9.18 26.70
N ASP A 85 0.81 -9.75 26.34
CA ASP A 85 2.09 -9.03 26.32
C ASP A 85 2.14 -8.11 25.11
N TYR A 86 2.47 -6.82 25.32
CA TYR A 86 2.55 -5.86 24.23
C TYR A 86 3.57 -6.35 23.19
N PRO A 87 3.17 -6.50 21.90
CA PRO A 87 4.00 -7.14 20.90
C PRO A 87 5.21 -6.27 20.48
N ASP A 88 6.38 -6.90 20.37
CA ASP A 88 7.51 -6.25 19.70
C ASP A 88 7.32 -6.33 18.18
N VAL A 89 6.99 -5.20 17.56
CA VAL A 89 6.71 -5.09 16.13
C VAL A 89 7.85 -5.62 15.25
N LYS A 90 9.10 -5.58 15.72
CA LYS A 90 10.27 -6.09 15.00
C LYS A 90 10.18 -7.57 14.65
N LYS A 91 9.47 -8.36 15.47
CA LYS A 91 9.29 -9.80 15.24
C LYS A 91 8.40 -10.11 14.04
N TYR A 92 7.64 -9.14 13.54
CA TYR A 92 6.71 -9.28 12.43
C TYR A 92 7.20 -8.63 11.15
N ILE A 93 8.39 -8.04 11.16
CA ILE A 93 9.05 -7.42 10.00
C ILE A 93 10.13 -8.37 9.49
N LEU A 94 10.11 -8.63 8.20
CA LEU A 94 11.03 -9.55 7.53
C LEU A 94 11.85 -8.80 6.49
N ASP A 95 13.13 -9.16 6.39
CA ASP A 95 14.02 -8.69 5.34
C ASP A 95 13.58 -9.26 3.99
N THR A 96 13.70 -8.49 2.92
CA THR A 96 13.46 -8.96 1.56
C THR A 96 14.78 -9.13 0.77
N PRO A 97 14.78 -9.83 -0.38
CA PRO A 97 15.96 -9.89 -1.23
C PRO A 97 16.27 -8.56 -1.95
N TYR A 98 15.50 -7.50 -1.69
CA TYR A 98 15.63 -6.19 -2.35
C TYR A 98 16.28 -5.19 -1.41
N GLU A 99 17.24 -4.43 -1.93
CA GLU A 99 18.02 -3.46 -1.17
C GLU A 99 17.10 -2.43 -0.48
N ASN A 100 17.31 -2.26 0.84
CA ASN A 100 16.59 -1.30 1.69
C ASN A 100 15.06 -1.49 1.75
N VAL A 101 14.55 -2.68 1.43
CA VAL A 101 13.10 -2.99 1.48
C VAL A 101 12.84 -4.13 2.44
N ASP A 102 12.06 -3.87 3.48
CA ASP A 102 11.52 -4.85 4.41
C ASP A 102 10.01 -5.03 4.19
N VAL A 103 9.43 -6.10 4.74
CA VAL A 103 8.01 -6.41 4.59
C VAL A 103 7.36 -6.92 5.88
N MET A 104 6.13 -6.48 6.16
CA MET A 104 5.17 -7.18 7.02
C MET A 104 4.19 -7.92 6.12
N LEU A 105 4.15 -9.25 6.26
CA LEU A 105 3.37 -10.10 5.38
C LEU A 105 1.87 -9.95 5.59
N GLY A 106 1.11 -10.07 4.52
CA GLY A 106 -0.33 -10.30 4.56
C GLY A 106 -0.68 -11.67 5.13
N SER A 107 -1.96 -11.92 5.32
CA SER A 107 -2.41 -13.21 5.86
C SER A 107 -3.82 -13.57 5.38
N PHE A 108 -4.01 -14.84 5.03
CA PHE A 108 -5.34 -15.41 4.81
C PHE A 108 -6.27 -15.32 6.03
N LYS A 109 -5.71 -15.06 7.23
CA LYS A 109 -6.49 -14.85 8.45
C LYS A 109 -7.31 -13.56 8.42
N MET A 110 -6.93 -12.55 7.63
CA MET A 110 -7.58 -11.24 7.58
C MET A 110 -8.91 -11.28 6.82
N GLN A 111 -9.80 -12.19 7.20
CA GLN A 111 -11.16 -12.33 6.67
C GLN A 111 -12.20 -11.70 7.61
N SER A 112 -13.48 -11.89 7.31
CA SER A 112 -14.59 -11.27 8.05
C SER A 112 -14.58 -11.54 9.56
N GLU A 113 -14.24 -12.75 9.98
CA GLU A 113 -14.13 -13.10 11.40
C GLU A 113 -13.01 -12.32 12.09
N PHE A 114 -11.85 -12.22 11.44
CA PHE A 114 -10.74 -11.41 11.92
C PHE A 114 -11.12 -9.92 12.00
N GLU A 115 -11.82 -9.39 11.00
CA GLU A 115 -12.30 -7.99 11.04
C GLU A 115 -13.27 -7.74 12.19
N GLN A 116 -14.10 -8.72 12.53
CA GLN A 116 -14.99 -8.62 13.68
C GLN A 116 -14.20 -8.61 15.00
N SER A 117 -13.23 -9.52 15.16
CA SER A 117 -12.35 -9.56 16.34
C SER A 117 -11.54 -8.27 16.46
N LEU A 118 -10.98 -7.77 15.34
CA LEU A 118 -10.26 -6.50 15.31
C LEU A 118 -11.14 -5.33 15.76
N LYS A 119 -12.39 -5.29 15.30
CA LYS A 119 -13.35 -4.26 15.72
C LYS A 119 -13.66 -4.34 17.21
N THR A 120 -13.88 -5.54 17.73
CA THR A 120 -14.18 -5.75 19.16
C THR A 120 -12.99 -5.32 20.02
N ALA A 121 -11.79 -5.83 19.74
CA ALA A 121 -10.59 -5.47 20.48
C ALA A 121 -10.25 -3.96 20.39
N SER A 122 -10.57 -3.32 19.26
CA SER A 122 -10.39 -1.87 19.10
C SER A 122 -11.35 -1.03 19.96
N LEU A 123 -12.46 -1.58 20.46
CA LEU A 123 -13.32 -0.89 21.40
C LEU A 123 -12.70 -0.80 22.81
N GLU A 124 -11.88 -1.78 23.16
CA GLU A 124 -11.24 -1.89 24.48
C GLU A 124 -9.85 -1.27 24.50
N ASN A 125 -9.07 -1.51 23.45
CA ASN A 125 -7.64 -1.15 23.38
C ASN A 125 -7.34 0.06 22.47
N GLY A 126 -8.35 0.75 21.94
CA GLY A 126 -8.16 1.79 20.92
C GLY A 126 -7.95 1.19 19.53
N ASP A 127 -7.67 2.03 18.54
CA ASP A 127 -7.49 1.57 17.16
C ASP A 127 -6.17 0.81 17.00
N LEU A 128 -6.25 -0.49 16.77
CA LEU A 128 -5.06 -1.36 16.69
C LEU A 128 -4.16 -1.06 15.50
N MET A 129 -4.67 -0.46 14.43
CA MET A 129 -3.82 0.03 13.33
C MET A 129 -3.04 1.28 13.74
N GLU A 130 -3.58 2.10 14.65
CA GLU A 130 -2.84 3.22 15.25
C GLU A 130 -1.63 2.70 16.04
N HIS A 131 -1.81 1.67 16.88
CA HIS A 131 -0.72 1.04 17.61
C HIS A 131 0.38 0.57 16.66
N LEU A 132 0.01 -0.15 15.59
CA LEU A 132 0.96 -0.61 14.59
C LEU A 132 1.77 0.56 13.97
N PHE A 133 1.12 1.65 13.60
CA PHE A 133 1.80 2.77 12.95
C PHE A 133 2.66 3.58 13.93
N VAL A 134 2.21 3.70 15.17
CA VAL A 134 3.02 4.30 16.24
C VAL A 134 4.28 3.49 16.48
N ASP A 135 4.16 2.17 16.63
CA ASP A 135 5.30 1.28 16.83
C ASP A 135 6.30 1.36 15.67
N ILE A 136 5.81 1.36 14.42
CA ILE A 136 6.66 1.49 13.23
C ILE A 136 7.39 2.84 13.21
N LYS A 137 6.71 3.95 13.50
CA LYS A 137 7.33 5.28 13.59
C LYS A 137 8.37 5.34 14.72
N GLN A 138 8.10 4.68 15.85
CA GLN A 138 9.04 4.61 17.00
C GLN A 138 10.32 3.82 16.69
N LEU A 139 10.29 2.89 15.73
CA LEU A 139 11.52 2.21 15.28
C LEU A 139 12.56 3.17 14.73
N ASN A 140 12.15 4.34 14.25
CA ASN A 140 13.03 5.34 13.60
C ASN A 140 13.95 4.72 12.51
N LYS A 141 13.46 3.69 11.84
CA LYS A 141 14.20 2.88 10.87
C LYS A 141 13.83 3.20 9.42
N TYR A 142 12.58 3.59 9.15
CA TYR A 142 12.06 3.73 7.79
C TYR A 142 11.84 5.18 7.41
N ASP A 143 12.14 5.49 6.14
CA ASP A 143 11.82 6.79 5.54
C ASP A 143 10.40 6.77 4.99
N LEU A 144 10.03 5.67 4.29
CA LEU A 144 8.70 5.49 3.70
C LEU A 144 8.12 4.13 4.10
N VAL A 145 6.83 4.12 4.42
CA VAL A 145 6.05 2.91 4.64
C VAL A 145 4.94 2.86 3.60
N PHE A 146 4.91 1.82 2.76
CA PHE A 146 3.86 1.59 1.79
C PHE A 146 2.90 0.52 2.27
N ILE A 147 1.59 0.80 2.19
CA ILE A 147 0.54 -0.14 2.61
C ILE A 147 -0.24 -0.58 1.37
N ASP A 148 -0.17 -1.88 1.03
CA ASP A 148 -1.01 -2.51 0.02
C ASP A 148 -2.34 -2.94 0.62
N THR A 149 -3.47 -2.62 -0.03
CA THR A 149 -4.80 -2.88 0.51
C THR A 149 -5.64 -3.82 -0.35
N PRO A 150 -6.56 -4.59 0.26
CA PRO A 150 -7.56 -5.37 -0.48
C PRO A 150 -8.53 -4.47 -1.25
N PRO A 151 -9.35 -5.04 -2.16
CA PRO A 151 -10.31 -4.28 -2.97
C PRO A 151 -11.63 -3.97 -2.23
N HIS A 152 -11.61 -3.83 -0.91
CA HIS A 152 -12.78 -3.48 -0.10
C HIS A 152 -12.39 -2.55 1.06
N LEU A 153 -13.36 -1.81 1.58
CA LEU A 153 -13.15 -0.86 2.67
C LEU A 153 -13.47 -1.53 4.03
N GLY A 154 -12.67 -2.55 4.39
CA GLY A 154 -12.75 -3.20 5.69
C GLY A 154 -12.26 -2.29 6.83
N VAL A 155 -12.42 -2.76 8.07
CA VAL A 155 -12.04 -2.00 9.29
C VAL A 155 -10.55 -1.64 9.25
N HIS A 156 -9.67 -2.61 8.96
CA HIS A 156 -8.22 -2.41 8.89
C HIS A 156 -7.82 -1.41 7.79
N VAL A 157 -8.51 -1.41 6.63
CA VAL A 157 -8.25 -0.46 5.55
C VAL A 157 -8.68 0.95 5.92
N THR A 158 -9.89 1.10 6.49
CA THR A 158 -10.39 2.42 6.89
C THR A 158 -9.62 3.00 8.07
N SER A 159 -9.08 2.14 8.94
CA SER A 159 -8.16 2.54 9.99
C SER A 159 -6.81 2.98 9.41
N ALA A 160 -6.26 2.25 8.42
CA ALA A 160 -5.06 2.69 7.72
C ALA A 160 -5.23 4.09 7.12
N PHE A 161 -6.38 4.41 6.53
CA PHE A 161 -6.65 5.77 6.02
C PHE A 161 -6.68 6.84 7.12
N ARG A 162 -7.00 6.48 8.37
CA ARG A 162 -7.07 7.46 9.48
C ARG A 162 -5.71 7.88 9.98
N PHE A 163 -4.74 6.99 9.93
CA PHE A 163 -3.43 7.16 10.57
C PHE A 163 -2.26 7.24 9.59
N ALA A 164 -2.49 6.99 8.29
CA ALA A 164 -1.50 7.24 7.26
C ALA A 164 -1.38 8.73 6.94
N ASP A 165 -0.23 9.11 6.40
CA ASP A 165 0.03 10.49 5.97
C ASP A 165 -0.59 10.75 4.59
N TYR A 166 -0.49 9.79 3.66
CA TYR A 166 -0.94 9.95 2.29
C TYR A 166 -1.73 8.75 1.76
N LEU A 167 -2.65 9.03 0.83
CA LEU A 167 -3.34 8.04 0.00
C LEU A 167 -2.95 8.23 -1.47
N ILE A 168 -2.50 7.15 -2.11
CA ILE A 168 -2.42 7.01 -3.56
C ILE A 168 -3.52 6.04 -4.00
N ALA A 169 -4.40 6.47 -4.92
CA ALA A 169 -5.35 5.58 -5.55
C ALA A 169 -4.82 5.10 -6.90
N THR A 170 -4.96 3.79 -7.20
CA THR A 170 -4.64 3.24 -8.53
C THR A 170 -5.92 2.87 -9.26
N THR A 171 -6.02 3.08 -10.56
CA THR A 171 -7.22 2.73 -11.33
C THR A 171 -6.90 2.31 -12.75
N ASP A 172 -7.74 1.45 -13.32
CA ASP A 172 -7.83 1.28 -14.77
C ASP A 172 -8.58 2.49 -15.35
N PRO A 173 -8.35 2.87 -16.63
CA PRO A 173 -9.04 4.00 -17.27
C PRO A 173 -10.47 3.61 -17.72
N ASP A 174 -11.26 3.05 -16.81
CA ASP A 174 -12.66 2.69 -17.03
C ASP A 174 -13.57 3.25 -15.92
N LYS A 175 -14.87 3.31 -16.21
CA LYS A 175 -15.88 3.86 -15.31
C LYS A 175 -15.87 3.19 -13.93
N MET A 176 -15.79 1.87 -13.86
CA MET A 176 -15.82 1.12 -12.59
C MET A 176 -14.58 1.38 -11.75
N GLY A 177 -13.42 1.51 -12.40
CA GLY A 177 -12.15 1.87 -11.73
C GLY A 177 -12.23 3.25 -11.09
N VAL A 178 -12.69 4.24 -11.85
CA VAL A 178 -12.86 5.61 -11.37
C VAL A 178 -13.92 5.72 -10.26
N GLU A 179 -15.06 5.01 -10.38
CA GLU A 179 -16.04 4.92 -9.30
C GLU A 179 -15.46 4.33 -8.02
N GLY A 180 -14.56 3.33 -8.14
CA GLY A 180 -13.81 2.77 -7.00
C GLY A 180 -12.92 3.80 -6.32
N VAL A 181 -12.21 4.64 -7.09
CA VAL A 181 -11.43 5.78 -6.59
C VAL A 181 -12.33 6.77 -5.85
N VAL A 182 -13.44 7.16 -6.48
CA VAL A 182 -14.38 8.13 -5.88
C VAL A 182 -14.92 7.63 -4.55
N LYS A 183 -15.21 6.33 -4.40
CA LYS A 183 -15.65 5.76 -3.12
C LYS A 183 -14.58 5.91 -2.03
N VAL A 184 -13.33 5.58 -2.34
CA VAL A 184 -12.20 5.71 -1.40
C VAL A 184 -11.98 7.18 -1.03
N CYS A 185 -11.84 8.06 -2.02
CA CYS A 185 -11.61 9.49 -1.78
C CYS A 185 -12.77 10.17 -1.06
N SER A 186 -14.01 9.78 -1.34
CA SER A 186 -15.19 10.30 -0.61
C SER A 186 -15.18 9.95 0.87
N TYR A 187 -14.64 8.78 1.26
CA TYR A 187 -14.44 8.45 2.67
C TYR A 187 -13.46 9.44 3.32
N ILE A 188 -12.32 9.68 2.67
CA ILE A 188 -11.30 10.64 3.12
C ILE A 188 -11.90 12.04 3.29
N GLN A 189 -12.51 12.57 2.23
CA GLN A 189 -13.10 13.92 2.21
C GLN A 189 -14.21 14.12 3.25
N LYS A 190 -15.01 13.08 3.54
CA LYS A 190 -16.03 13.13 4.60
C LYS A 190 -15.41 13.29 5.99
N ARG A 191 -14.27 12.63 6.24
CA ARG A 191 -13.54 12.76 7.51
C ARG A 191 -12.87 14.11 7.62
N GLU A 192 -12.21 14.56 6.56
CA GLU A 192 -11.56 15.87 6.47
C GLU A 192 -12.56 17.02 6.76
N LYS A 193 -13.74 16.97 6.13
CA LYS A 193 -14.83 17.95 6.41
C LYS A 193 -15.26 17.97 7.87
N LYS A 194 -15.13 16.85 8.59
CA LYS A 194 -15.40 16.75 10.01
C LYS A 194 -14.17 17.09 10.87
N ARG A 195 -13.06 17.47 10.29
CA ARG A 195 -11.76 17.71 10.95
C ARG A 195 -11.27 16.51 11.75
N LEU A 196 -11.55 15.30 11.29
CA LEU A 196 -11.08 14.05 11.88
C LEU A 196 -9.78 13.61 11.23
N PRO A 197 -8.87 12.95 11.94
CA PRO A 197 -7.61 12.45 11.37
C PRO A 197 -7.86 11.57 10.14
N VAL A 198 -7.14 11.84 9.06
CA VAL A 198 -7.22 11.07 7.82
C VAL A 198 -6.05 11.45 6.89
N ALA A 199 -5.62 10.50 6.06
CA ALA A 199 -4.59 10.70 5.06
C ALA A 199 -4.93 11.81 4.06
N GLN A 200 -3.94 12.56 3.61
CA GLN A 200 -4.06 13.47 2.48
C GLN A 200 -4.15 12.67 1.17
N ILE A 201 -5.01 13.06 0.25
CA ILE A 201 -5.07 12.43 -1.08
C ILE A 201 -3.89 12.94 -1.91
N ALA A 202 -2.84 12.11 -2.07
CA ALA A 202 -1.68 12.43 -2.91
C ALA A 202 -2.04 12.43 -4.39
N GLY A 203 -2.90 11.51 -4.83
CA GLY A 203 -3.39 11.50 -6.20
C GLY A 203 -3.81 10.12 -6.71
N VAL A 204 -4.26 10.12 -7.98
CA VAL A 204 -4.72 8.94 -8.70
C VAL A 204 -3.73 8.56 -9.79
N ILE A 205 -3.28 7.31 -9.81
CA ILE A 205 -2.43 6.75 -10.87
C ILE A 205 -3.30 5.91 -11.81
N PHE A 206 -3.40 6.32 -13.07
CA PHE A 206 -4.03 5.50 -14.10
C PHE A 206 -3.07 4.38 -14.54
N CYS A 207 -3.52 3.14 -14.37
CA CYS A 207 -2.75 1.93 -14.67
C CYS A 207 -3.36 1.16 -15.83
N LYS A 208 -2.56 0.27 -16.45
CA LYS A 208 -2.94 -0.57 -17.60
C LYS A 208 -3.49 0.24 -18.78
N VAL A 209 -2.91 1.41 -19.00
CA VAL A 209 -3.33 2.31 -20.06
C VAL A 209 -2.85 1.79 -21.42
N ASP A 210 -3.77 1.63 -22.36
CA ASP A 210 -3.46 1.53 -23.78
C ASP A 210 -3.96 2.79 -24.50
N GLU A 211 -3.04 3.70 -24.78
CA GLU A 211 -3.33 5.02 -25.40
C GLU A 211 -3.98 4.89 -26.79
N ARG A 212 -3.90 3.71 -27.42
CA ARG A 212 -4.48 3.46 -28.76
C ARG A 212 -5.97 3.22 -28.72
N ASN A 213 -6.50 2.75 -27.59
CA ASN A 213 -7.92 2.43 -27.42
C ASN A 213 -8.75 3.60 -26.85
N LEU A 214 -10.08 3.47 -26.91
CA LEU A 214 -11.01 4.50 -26.41
C LEU A 214 -10.85 4.76 -24.91
N LEU A 215 -10.54 3.74 -24.10
CA LEU A 215 -10.40 3.88 -22.66
C LEU A 215 -9.18 4.73 -22.31
N GLY A 216 -8.03 4.51 -22.99
CA GLY A 216 -6.85 5.34 -22.78
C GLY A 216 -7.09 6.80 -23.21
N LYS A 217 -7.84 7.02 -24.29
CA LYS A 217 -8.21 8.37 -24.75
C LYS A 217 -9.22 9.09 -23.83
N ALA A 218 -9.93 8.36 -22.97
CA ALA A 218 -10.88 8.92 -22.02
C ALA A 218 -10.23 9.47 -20.74
N ILE A 219 -8.92 9.23 -20.51
CA ILE A 219 -8.21 9.68 -19.31
C ILE A 219 -8.37 11.18 -19.05
N PRO A 220 -8.22 12.09 -20.03
CA PRO A 220 -8.41 13.53 -19.77
C PRO A 220 -9.78 13.85 -19.20
N ILE A 221 -10.85 13.17 -19.67
CA ILE A 221 -12.22 13.35 -19.17
C ILE A 221 -12.31 12.88 -17.70
N TYR A 222 -11.72 11.74 -17.38
CA TYR A 222 -11.70 11.25 -16.00
C TYR A 222 -10.89 12.15 -15.07
N VAL A 223 -9.75 12.69 -15.53
CA VAL A 223 -8.93 13.65 -14.78
C VAL A 223 -9.74 14.93 -14.49
N GLU A 224 -10.46 15.44 -15.48
CA GLU A 224 -11.34 16.62 -15.28
C GLU A 224 -12.43 16.33 -14.25
N GLN A 225 -13.09 15.17 -14.33
CA GLN A 225 -14.09 14.74 -13.34
C GLN A 225 -13.53 14.62 -11.93
N LEU A 226 -12.33 14.04 -11.78
CA LEU A 226 -11.65 13.89 -10.50
C LEU A 226 -11.25 15.26 -9.93
N ASN A 227 -10.69 16.13 -10.76
CA ASN A 227 -10.32 17.49 -10.38
C ASN A 227 -11.54 18.32 -9.90
N ALA A 228 -12.69 18.19 -10.57
CA ALA A 228 -13.94 18.82 -10.13
C ALA A 228 -14.39 18.34 -8.73
N MET A 229 -13.90 17.17 -8.28
CA MET A 229 -14.14 16.63 -6.95
C MET A 229 -12.97 16.89 -5.99
N SER A 230 -12.00 17.74 -6.35
CA SER A 230 -10.76 17.98 -5.58
C SER A 230 -9.94 16.71 -5.34
N ILE A 231 -9.91 15.80 -6.31
CA ILE A 231 -9.10 14.58 -6.30
C ILE A 231 -8.00 14.75 -7.36
N PRO A 232 -6.74 14.98 -6.97
CA PRO A 232 -5.64 15.16 -7.92
C PRO A 232 -5.31 13.84 -8.63
N ALA A 233 -4.69 13.93 -9.81
CA ALA A 233 -4.16 12.79 -10.53
C ALA A 233 -2.67 12.99 -10.81
N PHE A 234 -1.90 11.90 -10.78
CA PHE A 234 -0.52 11.89 -11.25
C PHE A 234 -0.48 12.18 -12.75
N MET A 235 0.52 12.91 -13.19
CA MET A 235 0.72 13.21 -14.62
C MET A 235 1.14 11.95 -15.38
N THR A 236 1.88 11.07 -14.71
CA THR A 236 2.37 9.83 -15.27
C THR A 236 1.30 8.73 -15.22
N VAL A 237 1.04 8.11 -16.38
CA VAL A 237 0.20 6.91 -16.51
C VAL A 237 1.06 5.67 -16.68
N ILE A 238 0.61 4.53 -16.14
CA ILE A 238 1.30 3.24 -16.26
C ILE A 238 0.70 2.46 -17.43
N PRO A 239 1.47 2.16 -18.47
CA PRO A 239 0.95 1.45 -19.64
C PRO A 239 0.63 -0.01 -19.34
N ILE A 240 -0.30 -0.59 -20.11
CA ILE A 240 -0.44 -2.04 -20.16
C ILE A 240 0.88 -2.66 -20.67
N SER A 241 1.34 -3.73 -20.01
CA SER A 241 2.60 -4.37 -20.36
C SER A 241 2.58 -5.87 -20.06
N VAL A 242 3.04 -6.66 -21.00
CA VAL A 242 3.30 -8.10 -20.80
C VAL A 242 4.41 -8.34 -19.77
N ASP A 243 5.32 -7.37 -19.57
CA ASP A 243 6.38 -7.48 -18.58
C ASP A 243 5.83 -7.59 -17.15
N VAL A 244 4.72 -6.89 -16.86
CA VAL A 244 4.03 -7.00 -15.58
C VAL A 244 3.49 -8.42 -15.38
N SER A 245 2.87 -9.03 -16.40
CA SER A 245 2.38 -10.40 -16.31
C SER A 245 3.53 -11.39 -16.12
N LYS A 246 4.63 -11.22 -16.87
CA LYS A 246 5.82 -12.06 -16.71
C LYS A 246 6.48 -11.92 -15.34
N SER A 247 6.60 -10.70 -14.81
CA SER A 247 7.18 -10.47 -13.48
C SER A 247 6.34 -11.11 -12.37
N ARG A 248 5.01 -11.09 -12.49
CA ARG A 248 4.10 -11.79 -11.58
C ARG A 248 4.28 -13.31 -11.61
N THR A 249 4.45 -13.90 -12.79
CA THR A 249 4.78 -15.33 -12.92
C THR A 249 6.10 -15.69 -12.23
N LEU A 250 7.03 -14.74 -12.16
CA LEU A 250 8.32 -14.90 -11.46
C LEU A 250 8.26 -14.50 -9.97
N SER A 251 7.09 -14.07 -9.48
CA SER A 251 6.89 -13.57 -8.11
C SER A 251 7.91 -12.50 -7.71
N LYS A 252 8.15 -11.53 -8.62
CA LYS A 252 9.11 -10.43 -8.43
C LYS A 252 8.54 -9.10 -8.91
N PRO A 253 8.96 -7.95 -8.34
CA PRO A 253 8.59 -6.63 -8.87
C PRO A 253 8.99 -6.48 -10.33
N VAL A 254 8.14 -5.87 -11.15
CA VAL A 254 8.46 -5.64 -12.58
C VAL A 254 9.70 -4.78 -12.77
N THR A 255 9.95 -3.89 -11.85
CA THR A 255 11.12 -2.99 -11.81
C THR A 255 12.44 -3.71 -11.53
N GLU A 256 12.39 -4.89 -10.91
CA GLU A 256 13.53 -5.77 -10.73
C GLU A 256 13.78 -6.62 -11.99
N VAL A 257 12.73 -7.30 -12.47
CA VAL A 257 12.85 -8.24 -13.61
C VAL A 257 13.15 -7.52 -14.94
N PHE A 258 12.54 -6.35 -15.11
CA PHE A 258 12.64 -5.57 -16.38
C PHE A 258 13.04 -4.11 -16.11
N PRO A 259 14.29 -3.86 -15.64
CA PRO A 259 14.71 -2.52 -15.17
C PRO A 259 14.73 -1.45 -16.26
N SER A 260 14.82 -1.84 -17.54
CA SER A 260 14.87 -0.95 -18.69
C SER A 260 13.53 -0.83 -19.45
N SER A 261 12.48 -1.56 -19.02
CA SER A 261 11.19 -1.56 -19.69
C SER A 261 10.48 -0.21 -19.65
N LYS A 262 9.52 0.00 -20.57
CA LYS A 262 8.68 1.22 -20.58
C LYS A 262 7.92 1.38 -19.27
N VAL A 263 7.40 0.28 -18.71
CA VAL A 263 6.64 0.33 -17.44
C VAL A 263 7.52 0.71 -16.25
N THR A 264 8.74 0.18 -16.18
CA THR A 264 9.70 0.56 -15.12
C THR A 264 10.11 2.04 -15.23
N LYS A 265 10.34 2.55 -16.44
CA LYS A 265 10.61 3.99 -16.66
C LYS A 265 9.45 4.86 -16.16
N LYS A 266 8.20 4.40 -16.38
CA LYS A 266 7.02 5.13 -15.89
C LYS A 266 6.90 5.08 -14.36
N TYR A 267 7.18 3.95 -13.71
CA TYR A 267 7.22 3.91 -12.25
C TYR A 267 8.33 4.78 -11.62
N LYS A 268 9.46 4.99 -12.32
CA LYS A 268 10.47 5.97 -11.89
C LYS A 268 9.91 7.39 -11.89
N LEU A 269 9.19 7.78 -12.94
CA LEU A 269 8.53 9.10 -13.00
C LEU A 269 7.45 9.25 -11.91
N VAL A 270 6.67 8.19 -11.64
CA VAL A 270 5.71 8.22 -10.52
C VAL A 270 6.40 8.41 -9.18
N LEU A 271 7.56 7.77 -8.97
CA LEU A 271 8.34 8.01 -7.73
C LEU A 271 8.84 9.45 -7.65
N GLU A 272 9.30 10.03 -8.74
CA GLU A 272 9.73 11.45 -8.79
C GLU A 272 8.56 12.41 -8.49
N GLU A 273 7.37 12.17 -9.04
CA GLU A 273 6.17 12.95 -8.71
C GLU A 273 5.80 12.80 -7.23
N LEU A 274 5.88 11.57 -6.68
CA LEU A 274 5.61 11.33 -5.26
C LEU A 274 6.61 12.07 -4.37
N GLU A 275 7.90 12.04 -4.70
CA GLU A 275 8.91 12.80 -3.96
C GLU A 275 8.63 14.31 -3.96
N GLY A 276 8.11 14.85 -5.06
CA GLY A 276 7.64 16.24 -5.12
C GLY A 276 6.53 16.50 -4.08
N ILE A 277 5.51 15.63 -4.03
CA ILE A 277 4.39 15.74 -3.09
C ILE A 277 4.85 15.61 -1.61
N LEU A 278 5.83 14.73 -1.35
CA LEU A 278 6.33 14.51 0.02
C LEU A 278 7.20 15.67 0.54
N ASN A 279 7.71 16.52 -0.34
CA ASN A 279 8.57 17.67 -0.01
C ASN A 279 7.80 19.01 0.09
N GLU A 280 6.51 19.02 -0.25
CA GLU A 280 5.59 20.16 -0.05
C GLU A 280 5.07 20.23 1.41
#